data_0e09a70e07ca82ef80d0a371219a6e93
#
_entry.id   0e09a70e07ca82ef80d0a371219a6e93
#
_cell.length_a   1.000
_cell.length_b   1.000
_cell.length_c   1.000
_cell.angle_alpha   90.00
_cell.angle_beta   90.00
_cell.angle_gamma   90.00
#
_symmetry.space_group_name_H-M   'P 1'
#
loop_
_entity.id
_entity.type
_entity.pdbx_description
1 polymer ?
#
loop_
_entity_poly.entity_id
_entity_poly.type
_entity_poly.pdbx_seq_one_letter_code
_entity_poly.pdbx_strand_id
1 'polypeptide(L)'
;MSIAALVLVAAINNPAIDMDGYLRVAAEAAAYRQSHRLTEDEFLRMSHEPGTIVLDARSSEKFALLHVKGAVNLSFPDISIATLAELLPDKNARILIYCNNNFKNEETAFPGKAARASLNLSTYIALYSYGYHNVYELGPLLDAHATKLPLEGSLLLASDQQQSRSVREP
;
A
#
# COMPACT_ATOMS: atom_id res chain seq x y z
N MET A 1 -55.04 -28.45 5.04
CA MET A 1 -53.81 -28.84 4.33
C MET A 1 -53.07 -27.56 3.93
N SER A 2 -52.00 -27.22 4.65
CA SER A 2 -51.17 -26.03 4.35
C SER A 2 -50.13 -26.39 3.32
N ILE A 3 -50.20 -25.74 2.16
CA ILE A 3 -49.16 -25.88 1.12
C ILE A 3 -48.05 -24.92 1.50
N ALA A 4 -46.94 -25.44 2.01
CA ALA A 4 -45.74 -24.66 2.20
C ALA A 4 -45.13 -24.36 0.83
N ALA A 5 -45.20 -23.08 0.40
CA ALA A 5 -44.51 -22.65 -0.80
C ALA A 5 -42.97 -22.68 -0.55
N LEU A 6 -42.28 -23.63 -1.17
CA LEU A 6 -40.83 -23.66 -1.17
C LEU A 6 -40.35 -22.54 -2.11
N VAL A 7 -39.93 -21.41 -1.56
CA VAL A 7 -39.28 -20.35 -2.34
C VAL A 7 -37.89 -20.85 -2.70
N LEU A 8 -37.71 -21.30 -3.94
CA LEU A 8 -36.39 -21.60 -4.49
C LEU A 8 -35.66 -20.26 -4.74
N VAL A 9 -34.86 -19.84 -3.79
CA VAL A 9 -33.94 -18.71 -4.03
C VAL A 9 -32.90 -19.21 -5.00
N ALA A 10 -33.00 -18.77 -6.27
CA ALA A 10 -31.93 -19.02 -7.24
C ALA A 10 -30.64 -18.47 -6.64
N ALA A 11 -29.66 -19.32 -6.41
CA ALA A 11 -28.35 -18.90 -5.91
C ALA A 11 -27.72 -17.94 -6.93
N ILE A 12 -27.56 -16.67 -6.54
CA ILE A 12 -26.79 -15.71 -7.33
C ILE A 12 -25.33 -16.11 -7.13
N ASN A 13 -24.81 -16.93 -8.03
CA ASN A 13 -23.45 -17.44 -7.96
C ASN A 13 -22.61 -16.81 -9.07
N ASN A 14 -21.55 -16.08 -8.65
CA ASN A 14 -20.50 -15.62 -9.56
C ASN A 14 -19.19 -16.26 -9.13
N PRO A 15 -18.67 -17.26 -9.85
CA PRO A 15 -17.44 -17.97 -9.47
C PRO A 15 -16.17 -17.10 -9.54
N ALA A 16 -16.26 -15.89 -10.11
CA ALA A 16 -15.18 -14.91 -10.10
C ALA A 16 -15.15 -14.02 -8.85
N ILE A 17 -16.12 -14.19 -7.92
CA ILE A 17 -16.20 -13.44 -6.65
C ILE A 17 -16.33 -14.46 -5.52
N ASP A 18 -15.23 -14.63 -4.75
CA ASP A 18 -15.15 -15.60 -3.64
C ASP A 18 -14.97 -14.89 -2.31
N MET A 19 -16.07 -14.53 -1.65
CA MET A 19 -16.05 -13.87 -0.33
C MET A 19 -15.48 -14.80 0.74
N ASP A 20 -15.82 -16.09 0.73
CA ASP A 20 -15.34 -17.04 1.73
C ASP A 20 -13.84 -17.28 1.59
N GLY A 21 -13.34 -17.38 0.36
CA GLY A 21 -11.91 -17.44 0.06
C GLY A 21 -11.20 -16.18 0.49
N TYR A 22 -11.76 -15.01 0.21
CA TYR A 22 -11.20 -13.73 0.66
C TYR A 22 -11.07 -13.66 2.19
N LEU A 23 -12.10 -14.07 2.94
CA LEU A 23 -12.06 -14.03 4.40
C LEU A 23 -11.01 -15.01 4.97
N ARG A 24 -10.86 -16.20 4.39
CA ARG A 24 -9.81 -17.15 4.79
C ARG A 24 -8.43 -16.55 4.56
N VAL A 25 -8.15 -16.09 3.36
CA VAL A 25 -6.86 -15.47 3.00
C VAL A 25 -6.57 -14.23 3.84
N ALA A 26 -7.58 -13.39 4.12
CA ALA A 26 -7.43 -12.23 4.98
C ALA A 26 -7.03 -12.61 6.41
N ALA A 27 -7.59 -13.70 6.94
CA ALA A 27 -7.23 -14.20 8.29
C ALA A 27 -5.79 -14.74 8.31
N GLU A 28 -5.39 -15.52 7.30
CA GLU A 28 -4.02 -16.03 7.16
C GLU A 28 -3.00 -14.89 7.01
N ALA A 29 -3.28 -13.95 6.11
CA ALA A 29 -2.46 -12.76 5.88
C ALA A 29 -2.34 -11.91 7.16
N ALA A 30 -3.42 -11.75 7.92
CA ALA A 30 -3.42 -11.01 9.18
C ALA A 30 -2.51 -11.65 10.23
N ALA A 31 -2.52 -12.98 10.34
CA ALA A 31 -1.63 -13.72 11.25
C ALA A 31 -0.16 -13.57 10.84
N TYR A 32 0.12 -13.75 9.54
CA TYR A 32 1.47 -13.66 8.99
C TYR A 32 2.06 -12.24 9.13
N ARG A 33 1.26 -11.22 8.86
CA ARG A 33 1.60 -9.81 8.93
C ARG A 33 2.12 -9.37 10.31
N GLN A 34 1.71 -10.02 11.41
CA GLN A 34 2.11 -9.61 12.77
C GLN A 34 3.63 -9.55 12.95
N SER A 35 4.36 -10.48 12.35
CA SER A 35 5.84 -10.53 12.38
C SER A 35 6.51 -9.77 11.21
N HIS A 36 5.72 -9.15 10.33
CA HIS A 36 6.19 -8.48 9.11
C HIS A 36 5.90 -6.97 9.13
N ARG A 37 5.72 -6.40 10.33
CA ARG A 37 5.60 -4.96 10.54
C ARG A 37 6.94 -4.41 10.98
N LEU A 38 7.44 -3.43 10.25
CA LEU A 38 8.77 -2.85 10.45
C LEU A 38 8.68 -1.52 11.19
N THR A 39 9.66 -1.26 12.03
CA THR A 39 9.97 0.09 12.50
C THR A 39 10.47 0.95 11.34
N GLU A 40 10.55 2.27 11.53
CA GLU A 40 11.11 3.18 10.54
C GLU A 40 12.56 2.81 10.17
N ASP A 41 13.39 2.52 11.16
CA ASP A 41 14.81 2.18 10.95
C ASP A 41 14.98 0.85 10.20
N GLU A 42 14.15 -0.15 10.51
CA GLU A 42 14.16 -1.42 9.78
C GLU A 42 13.70 -1.24 8.32
N PHE A 43 12.63 -0.47 8.12
CA PHE A 43 12.13 -0.18 6.78
C PHE A 43 13.18 0.54 5.94
N LEU A 44 13.81 1.59 6.50
CA LEU A 44 14.89 2.33 5.86
C LEU A 44 16.06 1.42 5.51
N ARG A 45 16.53 0.62 6.45
CA ARG A 45 17.63 -0.32 6.21
C ARG A 45 17.28 -1.32 5.11
N MET A 46 16.12 -1.96 5.21
CA MET A 46 15.70 -2.99 4.25
C MET A 46 15.42 -2.42 2.86
N SER A 47 14.98 -1.16 2.75
CA SER A 47 14.75 -0.51 1.44
C SER A 47 16.03 -0.35 0.60
N HIS A 48 17.18 -0.34 1.25
CA HIS A 48 18.49 -0.27 0.58
C HIS A 48 19.12 -1.64 0.28
N GLU A 49 18.52 -2.74 0.75
CA GLU A 49 19.05 -4.07 0.49
C GLU A 49 18.76 -4.52 -0.96
N PRO A 50 19.73 -5.11 -1.65
CA PRO A 50 19.52 -5.58 -3.01
C PRO A 50 18.32 -6.52 -3.16
N GLY A 51 17.54 -6.35 -4.22
CA GLY A 51 16.34 -7.16 -4.49
C GLY A 51 15.11 -6.78 -3.67
N THR A 52 15.19 -5.69 -2.88
CA THR A 52 14.02 -5.15 -2.17
C THR A 52 13.29 -4.16 -3.06
N ILE A 53 11.97 -4.27 -3.09
CA ILE A 53 11.07 -3.36 -3.82
C ILE A 53 10.22 -2.63 -2.80
N VAL A 54 10.27 -1.30 -2.81
CA VAL A 54 9.33 -0.46 -2.04
C VAL A 54 8.13 -0.17 -2.93
N LEU A 55 6.95 -0.61 -2.52
CA LEU A 55 5.71 -0.51 -3.29
C LEU A 55 4.76 0.50 -2.65
N ASP A 56 4.34 1.48 -3.43
CA ASP A 56 3.30 2.44 -3.09
C ASP A 56 2.00 2.14 -3.84
N ALA A 57 0.96 1.74 -3.12
CA ALA A 57 -0.33 1.38 -3.70
C ALA A 57 -1.33 2.56 -3.78
N ARG A 58 -0.89 3.80 -3.52
CA ARG A 58 -1.70 5.00 -3.69
C ARG A 58 -1.91 5.31 -5.19
N SER A 59 -2.80 6.25 -5.46
CA SER A 59 -2.96 6.73 -6.84
C SER A 59 -1.66 7.37 -7.36
N SER A 60 -1.44 7.31 -8.67
CA SER A 60 -0.28 7.93 -9.33
C SER A 60 -0.18 9.43 -9.08
N GLU A 61 -1.33 10.12 -8.94
CA GLU A 61 -1.38 11.53 -8.55
C GLU A 61 -0.75 11.75 -7.17
N LYS A 62 -1.14 10.98 -6.15
CA LYS A 62 -0.60 11.12 -4.79
C LYS A 62 0.86 10.69 -4.69
N PHE A 63 1.23 9.68 -5.46
CA PHE A 63 2.64 9.27 -5.59
C PHE A 63 3.48 10.41 -6.20
N ALA A 64 3.04 11.04 -7.29
CA ALA A 64 3.77 12.13 -7.93
C ALA A 64 3.96 13.36 -7.03
N LEU A 65 3.01 13.61 -6.10
CA LEU A 65 3.12 14.72 -5.13
C LEU A 65 4.26 14.48 -4.13
N LEU A 66 4.27 13.32 -3.47
CA LEU A 66 5.29 12.97 -2.49
C LEU A 66 5.27 11.45 -2.23
N HIS A 67 6.42 10.80 -2.27
CA HIS A 67 6.57 9.37 -2.00
C HIS A 67 7.92 9.04 -1.39
N VAL A 68 8.08 7.83 -0.86
CA VAL A 68 9.39 7.34 -0.38
C VAL A 68 10.31 7.17 -1.58
N LYS A 69 11.48 7.79 -1.52
CA LYS A 69 12.46 7.80 -2.61
C LYS A 69 12.79 6.39 -3.09
N GLY A 70 12.73 6.21 -4.40
CA GLY A 70 12.99 4.92 -5.06
C GLY A 70 11.82 3.92 -4.98
N ALA A 71 10.67 4.32 -4.43
CA ALA A 71 9.48 3.48 -4.48
C ALA A 71 8.93 3.37 -5.91
N VAL A 72 8.31 2.23 -6.19
CA VAL A 72 7.54 2.01 -7.41
C VAL A 72 6.06 2.17 -7.12
N ASN A 73 5.30 2.74 -8.04
CA ASN A 73 3.86 2.92 -7.90
C ASN A 73 3.08 1.85 -8.65
N LEU A 74 2.21 1.16 -7.95
CA LEU A 74 1.15 0.35 -8.53
C LEU A 74 -0.14 0.64 -7.75
N SER A 75 -0.98 1.49 -8.29
CA SER A 75 -2.24 1.88 -7.65
C SER A 75 -3.10 0.65 -7.33
N PHE A 76 -3.67 0.60 -6.13
CA PHE A 76 -4.40 -0.58 -5.65
C PHE A 76 -5.47 -1.10 -6.63
N PRO A 77 -6.28 -0.25 -7.30
CA PRO A 77 -7.25 -0.71 -8.30
C PRO A 77 -6.61 -1.39 -9.52
N ASP A 78 -5.33 -1.13 -9.79
CA ASP A 78 -4.61 -1.65 -10.95
C ASP A 78 -3.87 -2.96 -10.63
N ILE A 79 -3.93 -3.44 -9.38
CA ILE A 79 -3.33 -4.72 -8.98
C ILE A 79 -4.07 -5.87 -9.69
N SER A 80 -3.37 -6.55 -10.58
CA SER A 80 -3.87 -7.68 -11.36
C SER A 80 -2.75 -8.71 -11.59
N ILE A 81 -3.10 -9.87 -12.12
CA ILE A 81 -2.11 -10.90 -12.48
C ILE A 81 -1.06 -10.32 -13.45
N ALA A 82 -1.51 -9.56 -14.45
CA ALA A 82 -0.64 -9.02 -15.49
C ALA A 82 0.29 -7.93 -14.95
N THR A 83 -0.24 -6.94 -14.22
CA THR A 83 0.56 -5.83 -13.67
C THR A 83 1.54 -6.30 -12.60
N LEU A 84 1.16 -7.29 -11.79
CA LEU A 84 2.08 -7.90 -10.83
C LEU A 84 3.17 -8.72 -11.51
N ALA A 85 2.86 -9.46 -12.59
CA ALA A 85 3.88 -10.21 -13.33
C ALA A 85 4.91 -9.30 -14.01
N GLU A 86 4.47 -8.11 -14.43
CA GLU A 86 5.35 -7.10 -15.02
C GLU A 86 6.23 -6.40 -13.96
N LEU A 87 5.63 -5.92 -12.88
CA LEU A 87 6.31 -5.11 -11.88
C LEU A 87 7.07 -5.96 -10.85
N LEU A 88 6.53 -7.12 -10.48
CA LEU A 88 7.01 -8.02 -9.43
C LEU A 88 7.14 -9.46 -9.98
N PRO A 89 8.00 -9.71 -10.96
CA PRO A 89 8.08 -11.02 -11.64
C PRO A 89 8.54 -12.15 -10.70
N ASP A 90 9.33 -11.84 -9.68
CA ASP A 90 9.75 -12.82 -8.66
C ASP A 90 8.80 -12.83 -7.47
N LYS A 91 8.10 -13.94 -7.26
CA LYS A 91 7.20 -14.15 -6.12
C LYS A 91 7.90 -14.14 -4.75
N ASN A 92 9.20 -14.37 -4.74
CA ASN A 92 10.03 -14.37 -3.53
C ASN A 92 10.70 -13.02 -3.26
N ALA A 93 10.56 -12.06 -4.17
CA ALA A 93 11.10 -10.71 -3.98
C ALA A 93 10.61 -10.14 -2.65
N ARG A 94 11.51 -9.44 -1.94
CA ARG A 94 11.13 -8.71 -0.74
C ARG A 94 10.38 -7.44 -1.14
N ILE A 95 9.17 -7.30 -0.65
CA ILE A 95 8.30 -6.17 -0.93
C ILE A 95 8.05 -5.41 0.37
N LEU A 96 8.35 -4.13 0.40
CA LEU A 96 8.03 -3.23 1.50
C LEU A 96 6.87 -2.34 1.08
N ILE A 97 5.79 -2.34 1.85
CA ILE A 97 4.61 -1.51 1.55
C ILE A 97 4.44 -0.39 2.56
N TYR A 98 3.91 0.73 2.10
CA TYR A 98 3.43 1.84 2.91
C TYR A 98 2.21 2.49 2.25
N CYS A 99 1.50 3.33 2.98
CA CYS A 99 0.33 4.05 2.45
C CYS A 99 0.12 5.42 3.10
N ASN A 100 -1.02 6.04 2.80
CA ASN A 100 -1.45 7.30 3.39
C ASN A 100 -1.37 7.32 4.92
N ASN A 101 -1.82 6.24 5.57
CA ASN A 101 -1.93 6.16 7.02
C ASN A 101 -0.58 5.98 7.74
N ASN A 102 0.53 5.95 7.01
CA ASN A 102 1.87 5.93 7.60
C ASN A 102 2.44 7.34 7.81
N PHE A 103 1.83 8.36 7.22
CA PHE A 103 2.32 9.73 7.31
C PHE A 103 1.25 10.70 7.79
N LYS A 104 1.64 11.68 8.59
CA LYS A 104 0.84 12.82 9.06
C LYS A 104 1.54 14.13 8.71
N ASN A 105 0.80 15.24 8.82
CA ASN A 105 1.27 16.61 8.59
C ASN A 105 1.60 16.92 7.11
N GLU A 106 1.09 16.09 6.17
CA GLU A 106 1.14 16.34 4.72
C GLU A 106 -0.10 15.72 4.06
N GLU A 107 -1.27 16.26 4.35
CA GLU A 107 -2.57 15.72 3.93
C GLU A 107 -2.79 15.79 2.42
N THR A 108 -2.09 16.68 1.71
CA THR A 108 -2.19 16.81 0.24
C THR A 108 -1.68 15.55 -0.44
N ALA A 109 -0.52 15.05 -0.02
CA ALA A 109 0.07 13.82 -0.55
C ALA A 109 -0.44 12.57 0.18
N PHE A 110 -0.62 12.66 1.51
CA PHE A 110 -1.01 11.53 2.37
C PHE A 110 -2.36 11.78 3.05
N PRO A 111 -3.48 11.90 2.30
CA PRO A 111 -4.80 12.11 2.90
C PRO A 111 -5.16 10.92 3.80
N GLY A 112 -5.47 11.18 5.06
CA GLY A 112 -5.83 10.16 6.05
C GLY A 112 -7.06 9.35 5.64
N LYS A 113 -7.01 8.04 5.86
CA LYS A 113 -8.13 7.12 5.67
C LYS A 113 -8.55 6.52 7.00
N ALA A 114 -9.81 6.12 7.11
CA ALA A 114 -10.27 5.34 8.26
C ALA A 114 -9.34 4.13 8.46
N ALA A 115 -8.97 3.82 9.71
CA ALA A 115 -7.99 2.77 10.01
C ALA A 115 -8.31 1.42 9.35
N ARG A 116 -9.59 1.06 9.31
CA ARG A 116 -10.08 -0.18 8.66
C ARG A 116 -10.12 -0.13 7.13
N ALA A 117 -9.93 1.05 6.53
CA ALA A 117 -9.82 1.28 5.09
C ALA A 117 -8.41 1.68 4.67
N SER A 118 -7.42 1.42 5.51
CA SER A 118 -6.01 1.63 5.21
C SER A 118 -5.59 0.79 4.01
N LEU A 119 -4.94 1.41 3.03
CA LEU A 119 -4.44 0.70 1.84
C LEU A 119 -3.42 -0.37 2.17
N ASN A 120 -2.67 -0.24 3.27
CA ASN A 120 -1.75 -1.31 3.70
C ASN A 120 -2.49 -2.63 3.93
N LEU A 121 -3.68 -2.59 4.55
CA LEU A 121 -4.47 -3.80 4.80
C LEU A 121 -4.89 -4.46 3.48
N SER A 122 -5.48 -3.68 2.59
CA SER A 122 -5.96 -4.18 1.30
C SER A 122 -4.80 -4.67 0.42
N THR A 123 -3.70 -3.92 0.37
CA THR A 123 -2.52 -4.26 -0.42
C THR A 123 -1.84 -5.52 0.11
N TYR A 124 -1.69 -5.65 1.44
CA TYR A 124 -1.10 -6.84 2.04
C TYR A 124 -1.90 -8.10 1.71
N ILE A 125 -3.24 -8.05 1.91
CA ILE A 125 -4.12 -9.18 1.61
C ILE A 125 -4.10 -9.50 0.10
N ALA A 126 -4.11 -8.48 -0.76
CA ALA A 126 -4.04 -8.68 -2.21
C ALA A 126 -2.73 -9.37 -2.62
N LEU A 127 -1.57 -8.85 -2.21
CA LEU A 127 -0.27 -9.45 -2.52
C LEU A 127 -0.20 -10.89 -2.01
N TYR A 128 -0.65 -11.15 -0.78
CA TYR A 128 -0.72 -12.49 -0.21
C TYR A 128 -1.60 -13.43 -1.03
N SER A 129 -2.78 -12.96 -1.47
CA SER A 129 -3.70 -13.70 -2.35
C SER A 129 -3.09 -14.06 -3.69
N TYR A 130 -2.23 -13.20 -4.22
CA TYR A 130 -1.48 -13.43 -5.46
C TYR A 130 -0.19 -14.24 -5.27
N GLY A 131 0.08 -14.75 -4.03
CA GLY A 131 1.21 -15.63 -3.72
C GLY A 131 2.53 -14.91 -3.43
N TYR A 132 2.49 -13.62 -3.09
CA TYR A 132 3.63 -12.88 -2.57
C TYR A 132 3.61 -12.96 -1.04
N HIS A 133 4.55 -13.70 -0.44
CA HIS A 133 4.58 -13.90 1.00
C HIS A 133 5.73 -13.15 1.69
N ASN A 134 6.74 -12.70 0.94
CA ASN A 134 7.86 -11.92 1.48
C ASN A 134 7.53 -10.41 1.51
N VAL A 135 6.36 -10.08 2.11
CA VAL A 135 5.80 -8.73 2.18
C VAL A 135 5.93 -8.20 3.60
N TYR A 136 6.46 -7.00 3.72
CA TYR A 136 6.59 -6.27 4.98
C TYR A 136 5.91 -4.91 4.87
N GLU A 137 5.43 -4.36 5.98
CA GLU A 137 4.82 -3.04 5.98
C GLU A 137 5.50 -2.08 6.94
N LEU A 138 5.51 -0.81 6.59
CA LEU A 138 5.85 0.26 7.51
C LEU A 138 4.80 0.31 8.64
N GLY A 139 5.23 0.09 9.89
CA GLY A 139 4.33 -0.03 11.04
C GLY A 139 3.89 1.31 11.65
N PRO A 140 4.80 2.29 11.86
CA PRO A 140 4.48 3.52 12.59
C PRO A 140 3.71 4.55 11.75
N LEU A 141 3.09 5.51 12.46
CA LEU A 141 2.64 6.78 11.90
C LEU A 141 3.78 7.80 12.07
N LEU A 142 4.36 8.24 10.97
CA LEU A 142 5.50 9.14 10.90
C LEU A 142 5.04 10.58 10.59
N ASP A 143 5.83 11.55 11.00
CA ASP A 143 5.69 12.92 10.54
C ASP A 143 6.40 13.08 9.19
N ALA A 144 5.67 13.48 8.14
CA ALA A 144 6.24 13.61 6.81
C ALA A 144 7.41 14.62 6.72
N HIS A 145 7.45 15.59 7.63
CA HIS A 145 8.50 16.61 7.67
C HIS A 145 9.67 16.27 8.62
N ALA A 146 9.58 15.15 9.36
CA ALA A 146 10.59 14.74 10.33
C ALA A 146 11.01 13.27 10.24
N THR A 147 10.48 12.53 9.27
CA THR A 147 10.82 11.14 9.00
C THR A 147 12.28 10.99 8.54
N LYS A 148 12.91 9.89 8.91
CA LYS A 148 14.23 9.48 8.39
C LYS A 148 14.16 8.92 6.98
N LEU A 149 12.97 8.51 6.53
CA LEU A 149 12.78 8.01 5.18
C LEU A 149 12.98 9.15 4.18
N PRO A 150 13.88 9.01 3.20
CA PRO A 150 14.03 10.03 2.17
C PRO A 150 12.74 10.05 1.33
N LEU A 151 12.19 11.24 1.19
CA LEU A 151 11.00 11.47 0.37
C LEU A 151 11.40 12.23 -0.91
N GLU A 152 10.65 12.02 -1.99
CA GLU A 152 10.78 12.77 -3.24
C GLU A 152 9.41 13.02 -3.86
N GLY A 153 9.30 14.06 -4.70
CA GLY A 153 8.07 14.42 -5.37
C GLY A 153 7.96 15.92 -5.69
N SER A 154 6.89 16.29 -6.37
CA SER A 154 6.69 17.67 -6.85
C SER A 154 6.51 18.69 -5.73
N LEU A 155 6.01 18.30 -4.56
CA LEU A 155 5.86 19.21 -3.41
C LEU A 155 7.21 19.70 -2.87
N LEU A 156 8.23 18.84 -2.83
CA LEU A 156 9.57 19.24 -2.40
C LEU A 156 10.25 20.17 -3.41
N LEU A 157 10.08 19.91 -4.70
CA LEU A 157 10.61 20.76 -5.76
C LEU A 157 10.01 22.17 -5.73
N ALA A 158 8.73 22.29 -5.39
CA ALA A 158 8.04 23.57 -5.25
C ALA A 158 8.54 24.37 -4.04
N SER A 159 8.78 23.71 -2.90
CA SER A 159 9.32 24.35 -1.68
C SER A 159 10.74 24.89 -1.90
N ASP A 160 11.61 24.12 -2.56
CA ASP A 160 12.98 24.54 -2.87
C ASP A 160 13.03 25.74 -3.80
N GLN A 161 12.13 25.82 -4.79
CA GLN A 161 12.01 26.95 -5.69
C GLN A 161 11.50 28.21 -4.98
N GLN A 162 10.59 28.07 -4.04
CA GLN A 162 10.04 29.18 -3.26
C GLN A 162 11.10 29.76 -2.30
N GLN A 163 11.87 28.89 -1.66
CA GLN A 163 12.95 29.29 -0.77
C GLN A 163 14.11 29.99 -1.53
N SER A 164 14.44 29.50 -2.70
CA SER A 164 15.46 30.14 -3.56
C SER A 164 15.05 31.49 -4.13
N ARG A 165 13.75 31.76 -4.29
CA ARG A 165 13.22 33.08 -4.70
C ARG A 165 13.25 34.09 -3.55
N SER A 166 12.86 33.68 -2.35
CA SER A 166 12.86 34.56 -1.16
C SER A 166 14.24 35.02 -0.72
N VAL A 167 15.30 34.29 -1.07
CA VAL A 167 16.70 34.65 -0.79
C VAL A 167 17.27 35.63 -1.84
N ARG A 168 16.61 35.82 -3.00
CA ARG A 168 17.07 36.66 -4.10
C ARG A 168 16.37 38.02 -4.21
N GLU A 169 15.36 38.30 -3.38
CA GLU A 169 14.76 39.62 -3.27
C GLU A 169 15.49 40.41 -2.19
N PRO A 170 16.15 41.57 -2.54
CA PRO A 170 16.90 42.40 -1.60
C PRO A 170 15.99 43.21 -0.67
#